data_d12394a2fef1d3371d00206671b4e2f1
#
_entry.id   d12394a2fef1d3371d00206671b4e2f1
#
_cell.length_a   1.000
_cell.length_b   1.000
_cell.length_c   1.000
_cell.angle_alpha   90.00
_cell.angle_beta   90.00
_cell.angle_gamma   90.00
#
_symmetry.space_group_name_H-M   'P 1'
#
loop_
_entity.id
_entity.type
_entity.pdbx_description
1 polymer ?
#
loop_
_entity_poly.entity_id
_entity_poly.type
_entity_poly.pdbx_seq_one_letter_code
_entity_poly.pdbx_strand_id
1 'polypeptide(L)'
;MNVLNGMRGKVQAQPDFLTVINLNAAVPANHPLRAIKACVDTVLKQLSPLFDDLYAEDGAPSIPPEQLLKARVLTALYSVRSERLFCEQLGYNLLWLWFLDREYSEGSFNHSIFAKNYERVLSADVAKLFFAEIYARSRQEGWTSDDHFTADGTLIESWASLKSFVRKDGADAEKVKFAKDEDPGNPTINFRGEKRGNDTHQSSTDPESVLYRKAHGKEARLCFGGHILMENRNGLCADFTLHNPIAESEPLMALRQLDTHQKLHQGVSAKTIGADKGYHRKDFVNGCRERDIAPHVACKNNTNIEGLDGRTVTQNGYQTSQRIRKRVEEIFGWIKTVGGLRRSRYRGLERTQAWGYFVAGTYNLVRLARLSQAAA
;
A
#
# COMPACT_ATOMS: atom_id res chain seq x y z
N MET A 1 61.67 21.83 11.25
CA MET A 1 60.82 20.68 11.50
C MET A 1 59.44 20.97 10.92
N ASN A 2 59.17 20.48 9.72
CA ASN A 2 57.87 20.61 9.10
C ASN A 2 56.92 19.58 9.73
N VAL A 3 56.01 20.05 10.54
CA VAL A 3 54.91 19.24 11.05
C VAL A 3 53.98 18.98 9.89
N LEU A 4 53.98 17.77 9.36
CA LEU A 4 52.98 17.27 8.43
C LEU A 4 51.59 17.43 9.09
N ASN A 5 50.88 18.48 8.70
CA ASN A 5 49.45 18.60 9.03
C ASN A 5 48.72 17.46 8.33
N GLY A 6 48.40 16.42 9.04
CA GLY A 6 47.69 15.28 8.55
C GLY A 6 46.35 15.71 7.94
N MET A 7 45.87 14.99 6.90
CA MET A 7 44.59 15.20 6.20
C MET A 7 43.35 15.00 7.10
N ARG A 8 43.53 14.78 8.37
CA ARG A 8 42.44 14.65 9.35
C ARG A 8 41.80 16.00 9.63
N GLY A 9 40.54 16.19 9.23
CA GLY A 9 39.73 17.37 9.56
C GLY A 9 39.66 17.56 11.08
N LYS A 10 39.65 18.81 11.53
CA LYS A 10 39.45 19.16 12.95
C LYS A 10 37.95 19.25 13.25
N VAL A 11 37.50 18.63 14.34
CA VAL A 11 36.15 18.82 14.86
C VAL A 11 36.10 20.21 15.49
N GLN A 12 35.19 21.06 14.98
CA GLN A 12 34.85 22.34 15.58
C GLN A 12 33.52 22.19 16.32
N ALA A 13 33.44 22.63 17.55
CA ALA A 13 32.17 22.73 18.27
C ALA A 13 31.28 23.74 17.54
N GLN A 14 30.01 23.40 17.33
CA GLN A 14 29.06 24.31 16.72
C GLN A 14 28.78 25.45 17.72
N PRO A 15 29.03 26.70 17.34
CA PRO A 15 28.69 27.81 18.21
C PRO A 15 27.16 28.01 18.23
N ASP A 16 26.64 28.51 19.36
CA ASP A 16 25.23 28.90 19.52
C ASP A 16 24.95 30.20 18.74
N PHE A 17 24.80 30.10 17.41
CA PHE A 17 24.45 31.23 16.57
C PHE A 17 22.99 31.16 16.14
N LEU A 18 22.38 32.34 16.05
CA LEU A 18 21.11 32.53 15.36
C LEU A 18 21.36 32.39 13.85
N THR A 19 20.82 31.35 13.23
CA THR A 19 20.93 31.14 11.78
C THR A 19 19.59 31.35 11.12
N VAL A 20 19.51 32.26 10.14
CA VAL A 20 18.31 32.42 9.28
C VAL A 20 18.40 31.36 8.17
N ILE A 21 17.42 30.46 8.13
CA ILE A 21 17.37 29.36 7.15
C ILE A 21 16.19 29.61 6.20
N ASN A 22 16.47 29.67 4.91
CA ASN A 22 15.44 29.55 3.88
C ASN A 22 15.28 28.06 3.52
N LEU A 23 14.18 27.44 3.99
CA LEU A 23 13.93 26.01 3.79
C LEU A 23 13.92 25.63 2.29
N ASN A 24 13.36 26.49 1.44
CA ASN A 24 13.32 26.20 0.00
C ASN A 24 14.73 26.25 -0.64
N ALA A 25 15.60 27.11 -0.19
CA ALA A 25 16.97 27.17 -0.65
C ALA A 25 17.86 26.05 -0.06
N ALA A 26 17.52 25.56 1.14
CA ALA A 26 18.24 24.47 1.79
C ALA A 26 18.03 23.12 1.12
N VAL A 27 16.89 22.90 0.44
CA VAL A 27 16.62 21.66 -0.31
C VAL A 27 17.26 21.76 -1.70
N PRO A 28 18.14 20.82 -2.11
CA PRO A 28 18.77 20.83 -3.42
C PRO A 28 17.75 20.90 -4.57
N ALA A 29 18.07 21.63 -5.64
CA ALA A 29 17.16 21.82 -6.78
C ALA A 29 16.77 20.48 -7.46
N ASN A 30 17.68 19.52 -7.48
CA ASN A 30 17.48 18.18 -8.06
C ASN A 30 16.95 17.13 -7.04
N HIS A 31 16.58 17.55 -5.83
CA HIS A 31 16.10 16.60 -4.82
C HIS A 31 14.78 15.94 -5.26
N PRO A 32 14.64 14.60 -5.21
CA PRO A 32 13.44 13.89 -5.71
C PRO A 32 12.12 14.35 -5.08
N LEU A 33 12.15 14.77 -3.82
CA LEU A 33 10.96 15.29 -3.15
C LEU A 33 10.40 16.58 -3.78
N ARG A 34 11.16 17.32 -4.60
CA ARG A 34 10.61 18.51 -5.28
C ARG A 34 9.54 18.12 -6.30
N ALA A 35 9.81 17.13 -7.13
CA ALA A 35 8.84 16.62 -8.08
C ALA A 35 7.64 15.97 -7.38
N ILE A 36 7.88 15.20 -6.31
CA ILE A 36 6.83 14.60 -5.49
C ILE A 36 5.98 15.69 -4.85
N LYS A 37 6.59 16.72 -4.23
CA LYS A 37 5.86 17.84 -3.62
C LYS A 37 4.97 18.56 -4.63
N ALA A 38 5.50 18.89 -5.79
CA ALA A 38 4.75 19.57 -6.84
C ALA A 38 3.51 18.77 -7.30
N CYS A 39 3.65 17.45 -7.45
CA CYS A 39 2.54 16.57 -7.76
C CYS A 39 1.51 16.52 -6.61
N VAL A 40 1.97 16.33 -5.37
CA VAL A 40 1.11 16.28 -4.18
C VAL A 40 0.37 17.59 -3.99
N ASP A 41 1.05 18.74 -4.10
CA ASP A 41 0.42 20.06 -3.95
C ASP A 41 -0.70 20.28 -4.98
N THR A 42 -0.50 19.82 -6.22
CA THR A 42 -1.54 19.90 -7.26
C THR A 42 -2.74 19.01 -6.93
N VAL A 43 -2.51 17.78 -6.51
CA VAL A 43 -3.58 16.84 -6.13
C VAL A 43 -4.35 17.38 -4.92
N LEU A 44 -3.66 17.87 -3.89
CA LEU A 44 -4.30 18.45 -2.70
C LEU A 44 -5.15 19.66 -3.02
N LYS A 45 -4.71 20.49 -3.96
CA LYS A 45 -5.50 21.65 -4.43
C LYS A 45 -6.80 21.22 -5.12
N GLN A 46 -6.80 20.10 -5.83
CA GLN A 46 -8.01 19.53 -6.45
C GLN A 46 -8.96 18.94 -5.39
N LEU A 47 -8.41 18.38 -4.30
CA LEU A 47 -9.19 17.80 -3.21
C LEU A 47 -9.64 18.82 -2.15
N SER A 48 -9.17 20.07 -2.21
CA SER A 48 -9.49 21.10 -1.20
C SER A 48 -10.99 21.26 -0.93
N PRO A 49 -11.89 21.29 -1.94
CA PRO A 49 -13.32 21.42 -1.68
C PRO A 49 -13.90 20.27 -0.83
N LEU A 50 -13.34 19.06 -0.94
CA LEU A 50 -13.76 17.94 -0.11
C LEU A 50 -13.39 18.12 1.36
N PHE A 51 -12.29 18.83 1.62
CA PHE A 51 -11.84 19.06 2.99
C PHE A 51 -12.76 20.04 3.73
N ASP A 52 -13.34 21.00 3.04
CA ASP A 52 -14.29 21.95 3.63
C ASP A 52 -15.49 21.22 4.22
N ASP A 53 -15.97 20.16 3.57
CA ASP A 53 -17.08 19.32 4.05
C ASP A 53 -16.73 18.43 5.27
N LEU A 54 -15.45 18.17 5.49
CA LEU A 54 -14.97 17.31 6.59
C LEU A 54 -14.71 18.03 7.90
N TYR A 55 -14.68 19.37 7.86
CA TYR A 55 -14.37 20.21 9.02
C TYR A 55 -15.57 21.06 9.39
N ALA A 56 -15.82 21.20 10.69
CA ALA A 56 -16.86 22.10 11.19
C ALA A 56 -16.43 23.56 11.01
N GLU A 57 -17.41 24.43 10.79
CA GLU A 57 -17.20 25.87 10.67
C GLU A 57 -16.73 26.49 11.99
N ASP A 58 -17.12 25.92 13.14
CA ASP A 58 -16.80 26.39 14.48
C ASP A 58 -15.84 25.47 15.22
N GLY A 59 -14.95 26.04 16.04
CA GLY A 59 -14.05 25.31 16.94
C GLY A 59 -12.60 25.78 16.88
N ALA A 60 -11.72 25.12 17.65
CA ALA A 60 -10.29 25.38 17.62
C ALA A 60 -9.68 24.90 16.29
N PRO A 61 -8.76 25.70 15.68
CA PRO A 61 -8.07 25.30 14.46
C PRO A 61 -7.42 23.92 14.58
N SER A 62 -7.72 23.05 13.61
CA SER A 62 -7.17 21.72 13.50
C SER A 62 -5.87 21.74 12.68
N ILE A 63 -5.14 20.61 12.63
CA ILE A 63 -4.04 20.43 11.68
C ILE A 63 -4.67 20.42 10.27
N PRO A 64 -4.17 21.23 9.32
CA PRO A 64 -4.67 21.24 7.95
C PRO A 64 -4.63 19.82 7.33
N PRO A 65 -5.70 19.38 6.65
CA PRO A 65 -5.75 18.06 6.02
C PRO A 65 -4.64 17.87 4.99
N GLU A 66 -4.24 18.94 4.30
CA GLU A 66 -3.12 18.92 3.37
C GLU A 66 -1.80 18.50 4.06
N GLN A 67 -1.54 19.05 5.25
CA GLN A 67 -0.35 18.68 6.03
C GLN A 67 -0.44 17.24 6.54
N LEU A 68 -1.63 16.75 6.90
CA LEU A 68 -1.84 15.36 7.30
C LEU A 68 -1.57 14.39 6.14
N LEU A 69 -2.06 14.69 4.94
CA LEU A 69 -1.84 13.87 3.75
C LEU A 69 -0.36 13.88 3.32
N LYS A 70 0.29 15.05 3.31
CA LYS A 70 1.74 15.16 3.10
C LYS A 70 2.54 14.36 4.12
N ALA A 71 2.15 14.39 5.39
CA ALA A 71 2.78 13.62 6.44
C ALA A 71 2.64 12.10 6.19
N ARG A 72 1.53 11.63 5.59
CA ARG A 72 1.36 10.23 5.21
C ARG A 72 2.26 9.81 4.06
N VAL A 73 2.43 10.67 3.08
CA VAL A 73 3.40 10.45 2.00
C VAL A 73 4.82 10.31 2.59
N LEU A 74 5.24 11.21 3.47
CA LEU A 74 6.55 11.10 4.14
C LEU A 74 6.65 9.84 5.01
N THR A 75 5.59 9.49 5.73
CA THR A 75 5.54 8.26 6.55
C THR A 75 5.80 7.01 5.70
N ALA A 76 5.22 6.93 4.50
CA ALA A 76 5.43 5.82 3.58
C ALA A 76 6.83 5.87 2.94
N LEU A 77 7.29 7.04 2.48
CA LEU A 77 8.59 7.21 1.82
C LEU A 77 9.78 6.86 2.73
N TYR A 78 9.70 7.25 3.99
CA TYR A 78 10.78 7.09 4.97
C TYR A 78 10.56 5.93 5.93
N SER A 79 9.58 5.06 5.65
CA SER A 79 9.29 3.86 6.48
C SER A 79 9.11 4.18 7.96
N VAL A 80 8.50 5.33 8.28
CA VAL A 80 8.33 5.78 9.67
C VAL A 80 7.36 4.86 10.40
N ARG A 81 7.75 4.32 11.55
CA ARG A 81 7.03 3.22 12.21
C ARG A 81 5.82 3.64 13.03
N SER A 82 5.76 4.89 13.47
CA SER A 82 4.65 5.39 14.30
C SER A 82 4.44 6.88 14.14
N GLU A 83 3.23 7.35 14.46
CA GLU A 83 2.88 8.77 14.49
C GLU A 83 3.73 9.56 15.49
N ARG A 84 4.06 8.94 16.62
CA ARG A 84 4.93 9.56 17.62
C ARG A 84 6.33 9.80 17.06
N LEU A 85 6.91 8.78 16.41
CA LEU A 85 8.23 8.92 15.78
C LEU A 85 8.20 9.94 14.64
N PHE A 86 7.11 10.00 13.88
CA PHE A 86 6.94 11.02 12.83
C PHE A 86 6.97 12.43 13.43
N CYS A 87 6.18 12.68 14.47
CA CYS A 87 6.15 13.97 15.14
C CYS A 87 7.50 14.33 15.76
N GLU A 88 8.20 13.37 16.40
CA GLU A 88 9.55 13.57 16.94
C GLU A 88 10.51 14.03 15.83
N GLN A 89 10.59 13.30 14.72
CA GLN A 89 11.47 13.64 13.60
C GLN A 89 11.10 14.96 12.93
N LEU A 90 9.81 15.28 12.82
CA LEU A 90 9.35 16.53 12.24
C LEU A 90 9.93 17.74 12.99
N GLY A 91 10.12 17.64 14.31
CA GLY A 91 10.62 18.74 15.13
C GLY A 91 12.04 19.24 14.76
N TYR A 92 12.83 18.42 14.08
CA TYR A 92 14.22 18.76 13.69
C TYR A 92 14.56 18.48 12.22
N ASN A 93 13.62 17.96 11.45
CA ASN A 93 13.86 17.61 10.04
C ASN A 93 13.41 18.74 9.11
N LEU A 94 14.35 19.60 8.71
CA LEU A 94 14.11 20.73 7.83
C LEU A 94 13.50 20.34 6.47
N LEU A 95 13.87 19.18 5.92
CA LEU A 95 13.32 18.66 4.68
C LEU A 95 11.83 18.33 4.82
N TRP A 96 11.42 17.78 5.96
CA TRP A 96 10.02 17.45 6.21
C TRP A 96 9.19 18.70 6.49
N LEU A 97 9.73 19.68 7.24
CA LEU A 97 9.09 20.96 7.44
C LEU A 97 8.84 21.66 6.09
N TRP A 98 9.86 21.70 5.21
CA TRP A 98 9.72 22.22 3.85
C TRP A 98 8.63 21.48 3.06
N PHE A 99 8.59 20.16 3.12
CA PHE A 99 7.60 19.36 2.39
C PHE A 99 6.17 19.60 2.88
N LEU A 100 5.99 19.83 4.18
CA LEU A 100 4.69 20.12 4.80
C LEU A 100 4.29 21.60 4.71
N ASP A 101 5.11 22.47 4.14
CA ASP A 101 4.91 23.93 4.16
C ASP A 101 4.75 24.49 5.59
N ARG A 102 5.59 24.01 6.51
CA ARG A 102 5.62 24.46 7.92
C ARG A 102 6.86 25.29 8.18
N GLU A 103 6.70 26.32 8.99
CA GLU A 103 7.84 27.08 9.51
C GLU A 103 8.53 26.32 10.64
N TYR A 104 9.82 26.55 10.79
CA TYR A 104 10.59 25.95 11.88
C TYR A 104 10.04 26.36 13.27
N SER A 105 9.58 27.61 13.39
CA SER A 105 8.98 28.18 14.60
C SER A 105 7.70 27.46 15.04
N GLU A 106 6.96 26.88 14.13
CA GLU A 106 5.75 26.12 14.44
C GLU A 106 6.06 24.76 15.12
N GLY A 107 7.30 24.28 15.02
CA GLY A 107 7.72 23.02 15.58
C GLY A 107 6.97 21.80 15.05
N SER A 108 6.93 20.75 15.85
CA SER A 108 6.22 19.52 15.51
C SER A 108 4.74 19.57 15.90
N PHE A 109 3.97 18.60 15.37
CA PHE A 109 2.61 18.34 15.83
C PHE A 109 2.62 17.70 17.24
N ASN A 110 1.60 18.02 18.03
CA ASN A 110 1.31 17.17 19.19
C ASN A 110 0.84 15.79 18.68
N HIS A 111 1.52 14.72 19.11
CA HIS A 111 1.28 13.37 18.58
C HIS A 111 -0.14 12.85 18.82
N SER A 112 -0.78 13.23 19.94
CA SER A 112 -2.17 12.81 20.24
C SER A 112 -3.17 13.53 19.35
N ILE A 113 -2.96 14.82 19.09
CA ILE A 113 -3.79 15.61 18.17
C ILE A 113 -3.61 15.10 16.75
N PHE A 114 -2.35 14.84 16.34
CA PHE A 114 -2.03 14.27 15.04
C PHE A 114 -2.73 12.93 14.81
N ALA A 115 -2.67 12.02 15.79
CA ALA A 115 -3.33 10.71 15.70
C ALA A 115 -4.86 10.82 15.59
N LYS A 116 -5.49 11.71 16.37
CA LYS A 116 -6.95 11.94 16.32
C LYS A 116 -7.39 12.52 14.97
N ASN A 117 -6.70 13.52 14.46
CA ASN A 117 -7.01 14.12 13.16
C ASN A 117 -6.77 13.13 12.01
N TYR A 118 -5.79 12.27 12.17
CA TYR A 118 -5.51 11.21 11.22
C TYR A 118 -6.68 10.23 11.03
N GLU A 119 -7.41 9.90 12.07
CA GLU A 119 -8.59 9.02 11.97
C GLU A 119 -9.67 9.59 11.04
N ARG A 120 -9.83 10.91 10.97
CA ARG A 120 -10.75 11.57 10.03
C ARG A 120 -10.34 11.31 8.58
N VAL A 121 -9.04 11.44 8.28
CA VAL A 121 -8.51 11.23 6.92
C VAL A 121 -8.55 9.75 6.53
N LEU A 122 -8.41 8.82 7.48
CA LEU A 122 -8.53 7.38 7.21
C LEU A 122 -9.98 6.87 7.16
N SER A 123 -10.90 7.48 7.88
CA SER A 123 -12.30 7.06 7.91
C SER A 123 -13.11 7.54 6.70
N ALA A 124 -12.63 8.57 6.01
CA ALA A 124 -13.25 9.08 4.80
C ALA A 124 -12.62 8.44 3.55
N ASP A 125 -13.33 8.45 2.42
CA ASP A 125 -12.81 8.01 1.11
C ASP A 125 -11.65 8.88 0.58
N VAL A 126 -11.11 9.79 1.42
CA VAL A 126 -10.01 10.71 1.10
C VAL A 126 -8.77 9.97 0.62
N ALA A 127 -8.39 8.88 1.32
CA ALA A 127 -7.22 8.10 0.92
C ALA A 127 -7.38 7.49 -0.47
N LYS A 128 -8.60 7.02 -0.79
CA LYS A 128 -8.95 6.48 -2.11
C LYS A 128 -8.93 7.56 -3.17
N LEU A 129 -9.53 8.72 -2.89
CA LEU A 129 -9.54 9.85 -3.81
C LEU A 129 -8.13 10.40 -4.04
N PHE A 130 -7.32 10.52 -3.00
CA PHE A 130 -5.92 10.94 -3.14
C PHE A 130 -5.12 9.98 -4.04
N PHE A 131 -5.28 8.69 -3.87
CA PHE A 131 -4.66 7.69 -4.74
C PHE A 131 -5.17 7.80 -6.18
N ALA A 132 -6.49 7.92 -6.37
CA ALA A 132 -7.12 8.03 -7.69
C ALA A 132 -6.67 9.29 -8.44
N GLU A 133 -6.57 10.45 -7.76
CA GLU A 133 -6.10 11.70 -8.37
C GLU A 133 -4.62 11.63 -8.80
N ILE A 134 -3.75 10.98 -8.02
CA ILE A 134 -2.36 10.73 -8.43
C ILE A 134 -2.32 9.90 -9.72
N TYR A 135 -3.15 8.86 -9.80
CA TYR A 135 -3.20 8.02 -11.01
C TYR A 135 -3.85 8.77 -12.18
N ALA A 136 -4.93 9.51 -11.98
CA ALA A 136 -5.56 10.34 -13.00
C ALA A 136 -4.59 11.37 -13.59
N ARG A 137 -3.78 12.01 -12.74
CA ARG A 137 -2.72 12.92 -13.18
C ARG A 137 -1.67 12.20 -14.05
N SER A 138 -1.27 10.98 -13.70
CA SER A 138 -0.35 10.20 -14.52
C SER A 138 -0.90 9.91 -15.91
N ARG A 139 -2.21 9.74 -16.03
CA ARG A 139 -2.91 9.59 -17.32
C ARG A 139 -2.91 10.90 -18.13
N GLN A 140 -3.25 12.02 -17.48
CA GLN A 140 -3.24 13.35 -18.12
C GLN A 140 -1.86 13.73 -18.67
N GLU A 141 -0.81 13.36 -17.96
CA GLU A 141 0.58 13.59 -18.39
C GLU A 141 1.11 12.55 -19.40
N GLY A 142 0.28 11.58 -19.81
CA GLY A 142 0.63 10.57 -20.80
C GLY A 142 1.57 9.46 -20.32
N TRP A 143 1.69 9.30 -19.00
CA TRP A 143 2.55 8.26 -18.40
C TRP A 143 1.90 6.88 -18.32
N THR A 144 0.62 6.74 -18.66
CA THR A 144 -0.11 5.47 -18.66
C THR A 144 -0.66 5.14 -20.04
N SER A 145 -0.95 3.87 -20.27
CA SER A 145 -1.71 3.40 -21.44
C SER A 145 -2.77 2.39 -20.99
N ASP A 146 -3.79 2.20 -21.83
CA ASP A 146 -4.83 1.19 -21.62
C ASP A 146 -4.54 -0.12 -22.37
N ASP A 147 -3.33 -0.28 -22.93
CA ASP A 147 -2.97 -1.41 -23.76
C ASP A 147 -2.79 -2.70 -22.97
N HIS A 148 -2.10 -2.62 -21.83
CA HIS A 148 -1.74 -3.83 -21.12
C HIS A 148 -1.63 -3.62 -19.61
N PHE A 149 -2.35 -4.45 -18.85
CA PHE A 149 -2.34 -4.49 -17.40
C PHE A 149 -1.85 -5.83 -16.87
N THR A 150 -1.46 -5.86 -15.62
CA THR A 150 -1.16 -7.07 -14.85
C THR A 150 -1.98 -7.06 -13.57
N ALA A 151 -2.64 -8.18 -13.27
CA ALA A 151 -3.26 -8.42 -11.98
C ALA A 151 -2.48 -9.50 -11.20
N ASP A 152 -2.26 -9.25 -9.92
CA ASP A 152 -1.63 -10.22 -9.03
C ASP A 152 -2.03 -9.95 -7.58
N GLY A 153 -1.94 -11.02 -6.75
CA GLY A 153 -2.31 -10.99 -5.34
C GLY A 153 -1.15 -11.23 -4.39
N THR A 154 -1.28 -10.67 -3.21
CA THR A 154 -0.32 -10.87 -2.12
C THR A 154 -1.04 -10.96 -0.79
N LEU A 155 -0.36 -11.43 0.27
CA LEU A 155 -0.89 -11.40 1.63
C LEU A 155 -0.28 -10.23 2.40
N ILE A 156 -1.13 -9.53 3.14
CA ILE A 156 -0.78 -8.48 4.10
C ILE A 156 -1.09 -9.03 5.50
N GLU A 157 -0.08 -9.17 6.33
CA GLU A 157 -0.27 -9.65 7.71
C GLU A 157 -1.10 -8.63 8.50
N SER A 158 -2.05 -9.10 9.29
CA SER A 158 -2.83 -8.20 10.16
C SER A 158 -2.00 -7.72 11.36
N TRP A 159 -2.50 -6.70 12.05
CA TRP A 159 -1.93 -6.26 13.33
C TRP A 159 -1.98 -7.35 14.40
N ALA A 160 -3.00 -8.19 14.35
CA ALA A 160 -3.26 -9.23 15.33
C ALA A 160 -2.15 -10.29 15.36
N SER A 161 -1.87 -10.83 16.54
CA SER A 161 -1.02 -12.00 16.71
C SER A 161 -1.85 -13.29 16.76
N LEU A 162 -1.23 -14.43 16.46
CA LEU A 162 -1.90 -15.73 16.58
C LEU A 162 -2.41 -16.03 18.00
N LYS A 163 -1.87 -15.37 19.03
CA LYS A 163 -2.37 -15.48 20.42
C LYS A 163 -3.79 -14.94 20.58
N SER A 164 -4.21 -14.00 19.72
CA SER A 164 -5.56 -13.46 19.72
C SER A 164 -6.58 -14.34 18.98
N PHE A 165 -6.15 -15.42 18.33
CA PHE A 165 -7.01 -16.32 17.58
C PHE A 165 -7.68 -17.30 18.53
N VAL A 166 -8.86 -16.95 19.01
CA VAL A 166 -9.65 -17.62 20.07
C VAL A 166 -10.94 -18.19 19.51
N ARG A 167 -11.57 -19.11 20.24
CA ARG A 167 -12.84 -19.70 19.84
C ARG A 167 -13.97 -18.66 19.81
N LYS A 168 -14.83 -18.76 18.81
CA LYS A 168 -16.00 -17.87 18.65
C LYS A 168 -17.07 -18.06 19.74
N ASP A 169 -17.16 -19.27 20.30
CA ASP A 169 -18.11 -19.63 21.34
C ASP A 169 -17.65 -19.23 22.77
N GLY A 170 -16.48 -18.61 22.89
CA GLY A 170 -15.95 -18.18 24.19
C GLY A 170 -15.40 -19.28 25.08
N ALA A 171 -15.39 -20.54 24.63
CA ALA A 171 -14.95 -21.69 25.42
C ALA A 171 -13.45 -21.65 25.81
N ASP A 172 -12.64 -20.79 25.19
CA ASP A 172 -11.26 -20.53 25.60
C ASP A 172 -11.12 -19.82 26.97
N ALA A 173 -12.23 -19.35 27.54
CA ALA A 173 -12.23 -18.70 28.85
C ALA A 173 -11.97 -19.68 30.02
N GLU A 174 -12.29 -20.94 29.86
CA GLU A 174 -11.86 -22.00 30.75
C GLU A 174 -10.44 -22.45 30.38
N LYS A 175 -9.44 -21.81 31.00
CA LYS A 175 -8.05 -22.23 30.91
C LYS A 175 -7.90 -23.64 31.44
N VAL A 176 -7.94 -24.63 30.56
CA VAL A 176 -7.42 -25.96 30.88
C VAL A 176 -5.95 -25.79 31.17
N LYS A 177 -5.56 -25.79 32.44
CA LYS A 177 -4.16 -25.80 32.89
C LYS A 177 -3.64 -27.20 32.58
N PHE A 178 -3.03 -27.39 31.41
CA PHE A 178 -2.19 -28.56 31.16
C PHE A 178 -0.95 -28.49 32.02
N ALA A 179 -0.53 -29.63 32.60
CA ALA A 179 0.80 -29.77 33.15
C ALA A 179 1.84 -29.45 32.06
N LYS A 180 2.97 -28.85 32.42
CA LYS A 180 4.02 -28.41 31.48
C LYS A 180 4.52 -29.53 30.56
N ASP A 181 4.36 -30.77 30.96
CA ASP A 181 4.82 -31.97 30.22
C ASP A 181 3.81 -32.51 29.20
N GLU A 182 2.61 -31.94 29.13
CA GLU A 182 1.53 -32.37 28.21
C GLU A 182 1.30 -31.42 27.01
N ASP A 183 2.16 -30.41 26.85
CA ASP A 183 2.07 -29.48 25.72
C ASP A 183 2.56 -30.16 24.44
N PRO A 184 1.67 -30.43 23.45
CA PRO A 184 2.06 -31.13 22.21
C PRO A 184 2.98 -30.32 21.28
N GLY A 185 3.43 -29.14 21.68
CA GLY A 185 4.55 -28.40 21.07
C GLY A 185 4.33 -27.76 19.71
N ASN A 186 3.18 -27.95 19.02
CA ASN A 186 2.92 -27.31 17.74
C ASN A 186 1.56 -26.61 17.68
N PRO A 187 1.50 -25.29 17.99
CA PRO A 187 0.24 -24.56 18.10
C PRO A 187 -0.50 -24.34 16.78
N THR A 188 0.09 -24.66 15.62
CA THR A 188 -0.52 -24.37 14.32
C THR A 188 -1.33 -25.52 13.73
N ILE A 189 -1.06 -26.75 14.11
CA ILE A 189 -1.72 -27.96 13.59
C ILE A 189 -2.75 -28.51 14.56
N ASN A 190 -2.38 -28.63 15.82
CA ASN A 190 -3.26 -29.22 16.84
C ASN A 190 -2.94 -28.61 18.21
N PHE A 191 -3.38 -27.37 18.44
CA PHE A 191 -3.15 -26.71 19.71
C PHE A 191 -4.07 -27.31 20.77
N ARG A 192 -3.49 -28.01 21.76
CA ARG A 192 -4.23 -28.65 22.86
C ARG A 192 -5.30 -29.63 22.40
N GLY A 193 -5.03 -30.43 21.33
CA GLY A 193 -5.98 -31.39 20.81
C GLY A 193 -7.06 -30.86 19.88
N GLU A 194 -7.10 -29.55 19.60
CA GLU A 194 -8.09 -28.94 18.73
C GLU A 194 -7.50 -28.38 17.44
N LYS A 195 -8.11 -28.71 16.31
CA LYS A 195 -7.77 -28.09 15.01
C LYS A 195 -8.36 -26.68 14.97
N ARG A 196 -7.49 -25.67 14.94
CA ARG A 196 -7.90 -24.27 14.78
C ARG A 196 -8.21 -23.95 13.32
N GLY A 197 -9.40 -23.42 13.07
CA GLY A 197 -9.84 -23.01 11.74
C GLY A 197 -10.72 -21.77 11.82
N ASN A 198 -10.90 -21.07 10.70
CA ASN A 198 -11.71 -19.86 10.63
C ASN A 198 -13.22 -20.12 10.91
N ASP A 199 -13.64 -21.37 10.80
CA ASP A 199 -15.02 -21.75 11.11
C ASP A 199 -15.29 -21.68 12.63
N THR A 200 -14.33 -22.10 13.44
CA THR A 200 -14.44 -22.23 14.89
C THR A 200 -13.75 -21.09 15.65
N HIS A 201 -12.77 -20.43 15.06
CA HIS A 201 -11.96 -19.40 15.72
C HIS A 201 -11.96 -18.09 14.94
N GLN A 202 -11.71 -16.99 15.66
CA GLN A 202 -11.48 -15.66 15.10
C GLN A 202 -10.49 -14.88 15.96
N SER A 203 -9.86 -13.84 15.40
CA SER A 203 -9.03 -12.96 16.20
C SER A 203 -9.88 -12.04 17.08
N SER A 204 -9.63 -12.03 18.38
CA SER A 204 -10.25 -11.07 19.31
C SER A 204 -9.68 -9.65 19.14
N THR A 205 -8.51 -9.51 18.55
CA THR A 205 -7.87 -8.20 18.29
C THR A 205 -8.30 -7.59 16.97
N ASP A 206 -8.45 -8.42 15.92
CA ASP A 206 -8.80 -8.01 14.56
C ASP A 206 -9.71 -9.07 13.93
N PRO A 207 -11.04 -9.02 14.23
CA PRO A 207 -11.99 -10.06 13.80
C PRO A 207 -12.15 -10.19 12.29
N GLU A 208 -11.81 -9.15 11.50
CA GLU A 208 -11.88 -9.17 10.04
C GLU A 208 -10.70 -9.90 9.39
N SER A 209 -9.60 -10.08 10.15
CA SER A 209 -8.45 -10.85 9.68
C SER A 209 -8.72 -12.36 9.75
N VAL A 210 -8.24 -13.09 8.76
CA VAL A 210 -8.44 -14.53 8.67
C VAL A 210 -7.12 -15.28 8.73
N LEU A 211 -7.17 -16.48 9.31
CA LEU A 211 -6.04 -17.39 9.30
C LEU A 211 -5.88 -17.99 7.90
N TYR A 212 -4.82 -17.62 7.20
CA TYR A 212 -4.59 -18.03 5.82
C TYR A 212 -3.12 -18.38 5.55
N ARG A 213 -2.87 -19.23 4.58
CA ARG A 213 -1.54 -19.61 4.09
C ARG A 213 -1.49 -19.56 2.57
N LYS A 214 -0.43 -18.98 2.02
CA LYS A 214 -0.27 -18.82 0.57
C LYS A 214 -0.10 -20.16 -0.18
N ALA A 215 0.49 -21.17 0.48
CA ALA A 215 0.74 -22.48 -0.12
C ALA A 215 0.76 -23.57 0.94
N HIS A 216 0.57 -24.84 0.49
CA HIS A 216 0.70 -26.00 1.36
C HIS A 216 2.12 -26.07 1.95
N GLY A 217 2.24 -26.36 3.25
CA GLY A 217 3.53 -26.39 3.97
C GLY A 217 4.07 -25.02 4.42
N LYS A 218 3.42 -23.91 4.08
CA LYS A 218 3.75 -22.58 4.65
C LYS A 218 2.98 -22.33 5.93
N GLU A 219 3.57 -21.51 6.81
CA GLU A 219 2.94 -21.06 8.04
C GLU A 219 1.63 -20.30 7.73
N ALA A 220 0.58 -20.60 8.50
CA ALA A 220 -0.67 -19.83 8.46
C ALA A 220 -0.53 -18.58 9.32
N ARG A 221 -1.00 -17.44 8.82
CA ARG A 221 -0.96 -16.16 9.51
C ARG A 221 -2.31 -15.47 9.44
N LEU A 222 -2.62 -14.65 10.44
CA LEU A 222 -3.76 -13.75 10.37
C LEU A 222 -3.43 -12.64 9.36
N CYS A 223 -4.23 -12.55 8.30
CA CYS A 223 -3.92 -11.65 7.18
C CYS A 223 -5.17 -11.23 6.41
N PHE A 224 -4.96 -10.27 5.53
CA PHE A 224 -5.83 -9.84 4.44
C PHE A 224 -5.21 -10.23 3.09
N GLY A 225 -6.02 -10.48 2.09
CA GLY A 225 -5.58 -10.53 0.69
C GLY A 225 -5.38 -9.13 0.16
N GLY A 226 -4.23 -8.85 -0.45
CA GLY A 226 -3.96 -7.59 -1.13
C GLY A 226 -3.86 -7.84 -2.63
N HIS A 227 -4.59 -7.05 -3.42
CA HIS A 227 -4.64 -7.20 -4.87
C HIS A 227 -4.19 -5.92 -5.57
N ILE A 228 -3.40 -6.05 -6.63
CA ILE A 228 -2.91 -4.93 -7.43
C ILE A 228 -3.31 -5.13 -8.89
N LEU A 229 -3.82 -4.05 -9.49
CA LEU A 229 -3.88 -3.87 -10.92
C LEU A 229 -2.75 -2.92 -11.33
N MET A 230 -1.79 -3.41 -12.09
CA MET A 230 -0.63 -2.64 -12.54
C MET A 230 -0.77 -2.29 -14.01
N GLU A 231 -0.59 -1.03 -14.36
CA GLU A 231 -0.38 -0.57 -15.72
C GLU A 231 1.06 -0.92 -16.17
N ASN A 232 1.24 -1.55 -17.32
CA ASN A 232 2.52 -2.16 -17.69
C ASN A 232 3.49 -1.28 -18.47
N ARG A 233 3.06 -0.14 -19.03
CA ARG A 233 3.93 0.77 -19.79
C ARG A 233 5.02 1.34 -18.87
N ASN A 234 4.61 1.89 -17.75
CA ASN A 234 5.51 2.51 -16.78
C ASN A 234 5.48 1.85 -15.39
N GLY A 235 4.71 0.79 -15.20
CA GLY A 235 4.63 0.05 -13.94
C GLY A 235 3.96 0.85 -12.83
N LEU A 236 2.89 1.59 -13.14
CA LEU A 236 2.10 2.33 -12.17
C LEU A 236 1.01 1.44 -11.57
N CYS A 237 0.74 1.62 -10.29
CA CYS A 237 -0.37 0.97 -9.62
C CYS A 237 -1.67 1.67 -10.02
N ALA A 238 -2.52 1.00 -10.81
CA ALA A 238 -3.81 1.53 -11.26
C ALA A 238 -4.90 1.30 -10.22
N ASP A 239 -4.82 0.22 -9.46
CA ASP A 239 -5.71 -0.06 -8.34
C ASP A 239 -5.01 -0.92 -7.28
N PHE A 240 -5.38 -0.71 -6.02
CA PHE A 240 -4.95 -1.49 -4.86
C PHE A 240 -6.16 -1.81 -3.99
N THR A 241 -6.47 -3.09 -3.82
CA THR A 241 -7.64 -3.53 -3.05
C THR A 241 -7.25 -4.59 -2.03
N LEU A 242 -7.72 -4.41 -0.78
CA LEU A 242 -7.67 -5.44 0.25
C LEU A 242 -9.01 -6.17 0.33
N HIS A 243 -8.96 -7.46 0.63
CA HIS A 243 -10.14 -8.30 0.76
C HIS A 243 -9.91 -9.44 1.76
N ASN A 244 -10.98 -10.15 2.08
CA ASN A 244 -10.90 -11.41 2.81
C ASN A 244 -10.50 -12.54 1.82
N PRO A 245 -9.29 -13.13 1.92
CA PRO A 245 -8.81 -14.10 0.94
C PRO A 245 -9.54 -15.46 0.95
N ILE A 246 -10.45 -15.67 1.90
CA ILE A 246 -11.30 -16.87 1.94
C ILE A 246 -12.63 -16.60 1.25
N ALA A 247 -13.22 -15.42 1.47
CA ALA A 247 -14.51 -15.06 0.91
C ALA A 247 -14.44 -14.79 -0.59
N GLU A 248 -13.33 -14.25 -1.08
CA GLU A 248 -13.19 -13.83 -2.47
C GLU A 248 -11.89 -14.36 -3.07
N SER A 249 -12.00 -14.93 -4.27
CA SER A 249 -10.83 -15.42 -5.01
C SER A 249 -10.09 -14.29 -5.73
N GLU A 250 -8.77 -14.41 -5.84
CA GLU A 250 -7.93 -13.45 -6.57
C GLU A 250 -8.43 -13.16 -8.01
N PRO A 251 -8.86 -14.16 -8.81
CA PRO A 251 -9.42 -13.90 -10.15
C PRO A 251 -10.67 -13.02 -10.15
N LEU A 252 -11.58 -13.19 -9.19
CA LEU A 252 -12.77 -12.34 -9.08
C LEU A 252 -12.41 -10.90 -8.67
N MET A 253 -11.42 -10.75 -7.80
CA MET A 253 -10.92 -9.43 -7.42
C MET A 253 -10.33 -8.68 -8.62
N ALA A 254 -9.57 -9.38 -9.47
CA ALA A 254 -9.02 -8.76 -10.68
C ALA A 254 -10.12 -8.26 -11.63
N LEU A 255 -11.20 -9.04 -11.83
CA LEU A 255 -12.34 -8.59 -12.63
C LEU A 255 -13.01 -7.34 -12.04
N ARG A 256 -13.19 -7.30 -10.72
CA ARG A 256 -13.72 -6.10 -10.03
C ARG A 256 -12.81 -4.89 -10.16
N GLN A 257 -11.49 -5.07 -10.08
CA GLN A 257 -10.53 -3.98 -10.30
C GLN A 257 -10.61 -3.44 -11.74
N LEU A 258 -10.75 -4.32 -12.73
CA LEU A 258 -10.97 -3.91 -14.12
C LEU A 258 -12.28 -3.11 -14.29
N ASP A 259 -13.38 -3.55 -13.66
CA ASP A 259 -14.65 -2.83 -13.68
C ASP A 259 -14.54 -1.45 -12.99
N THR A 260 -13.83 -1.39 -11.88
CA THR A 260 -13.57 -0.14 -11.16
C THR A 260 -12.72 0.81 -12.00
N HIS A 261 -11.67 0.29 -12.64
CA HIS A 261 -10.82 1.06 -13.53
C HIS A 261 -11.61 1.65 -14.70
N GLN A 262 -12.43 0.83 -15.36
CA GLN A 262 -13.28 1.27 -16.46
C GLN A 262 -14.25 2.39 -16.04
N LYS A 263 -14.90 2.24 -14.88
CA LYS A 263 -15.82 3.26 -14.34
C LYS A 263 -15.13 4.58 -14.03
N LEU A 264 -13.95 4.54 -13.41
CA LEU A 264 -13.18 5.73 -13.05
C LEU A 264 -12.61 6.46 -14.26
N HIS A 265 -12.42 5.78 -15.39
CA HIS A 265 -11.79 6.32 -16.60
C HIS A 265 -12.75 6.40 -17.80
N GLN A 266 -14.00 6.81 -17.54
CA GLN A 266 -15.00 7.16 -18.57
C GLN A 266 -15.30 6.01 -19.57
N GLY A 267 -15.30 4.78 -19.10
CA GLY A 267 -15.61 3.60 -19.90
C GLY A 267 -14.42 3.03 -20.68
N VAL A 268 -13.22 3.58 -20.51
CA VAL A 268 -12.02 3.04 -21.17
C VAL A 268 -11.61 1.73 -20.50
N SER A 269 -11.61 0.64 -21.28
CA SER A 269 -11.22 -0.69 -20.83
C SER A 269 -9.75 -1.00 -21.15
N ALA A 270 -9.13 -1.83 -20.30
CA ALA A 270 -7.87 -2.46 -20.64
C ALA A 270 -8.00 -3.30 -21.91
N LYS A 271 -7.04 -3.26 -22.84
CA LYS A 271 -7.06 -4.13 -24.03
C LYS A 271 -6.63 -5.55 -23.68
N THR A 272 -5.63 -5.68 -22.84
CA THR A 272 -5.06 -6.99 -22.46
C THR A 272 -4.71 -7.02 -20.98
N ILE A 273 -4.78 -8.21 -20.38
CA ILE A 273 -4.39 -8.43 -18.97
C ILE A 273 -3.47 -9.65 -18.82
N GLY A 274 -2.32 -9.46 -18.19
CA GLY A 274 -1.40 -10.53 -17.80
C GLY A 274 -1.71 -11.04 -16.40
N ALA A 275 -1.77 -12.36 -16.23
CA ALA A 275 -1.97 -12.98 -14.93
C ALA A 275 -1.23 -14.33 -14.82
N ASP A 276 -1.06 -14.82 -13.60
CA ASP A 276 -0.36 -16.06 -13.33
C ASP A 276 -1.23 -17.31 -13.55
N LYS A 277 -0.67 -18.50 -13.25
CA LYS A 277 -1.37 -19.79 -13.37
C LYS A 277 -2.60 -19.93 -12.46
N GLY A 278 -2.67 -19.17 -11.37
CA GLY A 278 -3.81 -19.17 -10.45
C GLY A 278 -5.08 -18.66 -11.12
N TYR A 279 -4.91 -17.77 -12.09
CA TYR A 279 -5.98 -17.16 -12.87
C TYR A 279 -6.44 -17.99 -14.08
N HIS A 280 -5.80 -19.15 -14.34
CA HIS A 280 -6.22 -20.06 -15.42
C HIS A 280 -7.48 -20.83 -14.99
N ARG A 281 -8.61 -20.11 -15.00
CA ARG A 281 -9.93 -20.56 -14.62
C ARG A 281 -10.97 -20.04 -15.61
N LYS A 282 -12.04 -20.82 -15.82
CA LYS A 282 -13.11 -20.50 -16.77
C LYS A 282 -13.79 -19.16 -16.44
N ASP A 283 -14.10 -18.92 -15.17
CA ASP A 283 -14.74 -17.71 -14.69
C ASP A 283 -13.93 -16.45 -15.01
N PHE A 284 -12.62 -16.46 -14.77
CA PHE A 284 -11.75 -15.32 -15.07
C PHE A 284 -11.56 -15.10 -16.58
N VAL A 285 -11.23 -16.15 -17.33
CA VAL A 285 -10.99 -16.03 -18.78
C VAL A 285 -12.24 -15.57 -19.53
N ASN A 286 -13.40 -16.10 -19.19
CA ASN A 286 -14.67 -15.67 -19.77
C ASN A 286 -15.03 -14.24 -19.29
N GLY A 287 -14.87 -13.94 -18.02
CA GLY A 287 -15.09 -12.60 -17.48
C GLY A 287 -14.23 -11.52 -18.13
N CYS A 288 -12.98 -11.83 -18.51
CA CYS A 288 -12.17 -10.92 -19.34
C CYS A 288 -12.77 -10.74 -20.74
N ARG A 289 -13.14 -11.84 -21.41
CA ARG A 289 -13.72 -11.81 -22.76
C ARG A 289 -15.06 -11.06 -22.83
N GLU A 290 -15.91 -11.20 -21.81
CA GLU A 290 -17.17 -10.45 -21.67
C GLU A 290 -16.96 -8.93 -21.56
N ARG A 291 -15.74 -8.51 -21.20
CA ARG A 291 -15.31 -7.11 -21.11
C ARG A 291 -14.47 -6.65 -22.29
N ASP A 292 -14.40 -7.45 -23.35
CA ASP A 292 -13.53 -7.23 -24.52
C ASP A 292 -12.04 -7.12 -24.16
N ILE A 293 -11.61 -7.76 -23.05
CA ILE A 293 -10.22 -7.79 -22.60
C ILE A 293 -9.58 -9.12 -22.99
N ALA A 294 -8.44 -9.08 -23.68
CA ALA A 294 -7.69 -10.28 -24.03
C ALA A 294 -6.90 -10.82 -22.83
N PRO A 295 -7.23 -12.02 -22.30
CA PRO A 295 -6.55 -12.58 -21.14
C PRO A 295 -5.24 -13.29 -21.53
N HIS A 296 -4.10 -12.79 -21.11
CA HIS A 296 -2.80 -13.40 -21.24
C HIS A 296 -2.44 -14.17 -19.96
N VAL A 297 -3.11 -15.29 -19.72
CA VAL A 297 -2.98 -16.08 -18.50
C VAL A 297 -2.01 -17.24 -18.70
N ALA A 298 -1.10 -17.45 -17.76
CA ALA A 298 -0.20 -18.61 -17.78
C ALA A 298 -0.98 -19.90 -17.59
N CYS A 299 -0.84 -20.86 -18.53
CA CYS A 299 -1.56 -22.11 -18.48
C CYS A 299 -1.00 -23.06 -17.41
N LYS A 300 -1.90 -23.83 -16.79
CA LYS A 300 -1.55 -25.02 -16.01
C LYS A 300 -1.17 -26.17 -16.96
N ASN A 301 -0.21 -26.99 -16.57
CA ASN A 301 0.32 -28.06 -17.43
C ASN A 301 -0.74 -29.13 -17.81
N ASN A 302 -1.84 -29.23 -17.05
CA ASN A 302 -2.99 -30.06 -17.39
C ASN A 302 -4.06 -29.16 -18.01
N THR A 303 -4.05 -29.09 -19.33
CA THR A 303 -4.86 -28.17 -20.16
C THR A 303 -6.35 -28.50 -20.24
N ASN A 304 -6.80 -29.60 -19.69
CA ASN A 304 -8.21 -30.01 -19.71
C ASN A 304 -9.04 -29.39 -18.58
N ILE A 305 -9.01 -28.06 -18.48
CA ILE A 305 -10.03 -27.35 -17.71
C ILE A 305 -11.22 -27.18 -18.66
N GLU A 306 -12.33 -27.81 -18.31
CA GLU A 306 -13.57 -27.78 -19.09
C GLU A 306 -13.94 -26.35 -19.52
N GLY A 307 -14.08 -26.13 -20.82
CA GLY A 307 -14.42 -24.84 -21.41
C GLY A 307 -13.27 -23.84 -21.59
N LEU A 308 -11.99 -24.22 -21.33
CA LEU A 308 -10.81 -23.44 -21.71
C LEU A 308 -10.14 -24.08 -22.94
N ASP A 309 -10.01 -23.28 -23.98
CA ASP A 309 -9.25 -23.61 -25.19
C ASP A 309 -7.85 -23.00 -25.18
N GLY A 310 -7.02 -23.35 -26.16
CA GLY A 310 -5.64 -22.85 -26.28
C GLY A 310 -5.51 -21.38 -26.68
N ARG A 311 -6.61 -20.64 -26.93
CA ARG A 311 -6.57 -19.28 -27.44
C ARG A 311 -5.82 -18.30 -26.54
N THR A 312 -5.83 -18.51 -25.20
CA THR A 312 -5.13 -17.63 -24.27
C THR A 312 -3.62 -17.58 -24.47
N VAL A 313 -3.01 -18.67 -24.98
CA VAL A 313 -1.55 -18.79 -25.17
C VAL A 313 -1.12 -18.49 -26.62
N THR A 314 -2.06 -18.51 -27.56
CA THR A 314 -1.79 -18.24 -28.98
C THR A 314 -1.99 -16.78 -29.37
N GLN A 315 -2.46 -15.93 -28.45
CA GLN A 315 -2.68 -14.50 -28.71
C GLN A 315 -1.37 -13.75 -28.95
N ASN A 316 -1.44 -12.78 -29.86
CA ASN A 316 -0.33 -11.87 -30.09
C ASN A 316 0.05 -11.13 -28.79
N GLY A 317 1.34 -11.05 -28.51
CA GLY A 317 1.83 -10.39 -27.30
C GLY A 317 1.83 -11.24 -26.02
N TYR A 318 1.27 -12.47 -26.04
CA TYR A 318 1.23 -13.35 -24.86
C TYR A 318 2.59 -13.54 -24.21
N GLN A 319 3.63 -13.90 -24.96
CA GLN A 319 4.97 -14.11 -24.42
C GLN A 319 5.57 -12.83 -23.79
N THR A 320 5.35 -11.70 -24.45
CA THR A 320 5.76 -10.40 -23.93
C THR A 320 5.04 -10.07 -22.61
N SER A 321 3.73 -10.29 -22.59
CA SER A 321 2.90 -10.13 -21.39
C SER A 321 3.41 -11.00 -20.23
N GLN A 322 3.68 -12.29 -20.46
CA GLN A 322 4.17 -13.19 -19.42
C GLN A 322 5.55 -12.78 -18.87
N ARG A 323 6.37 -12.12 -19.65
CA ARG A 323 7.65 -11.54 -19.20
C ARG A 323 7.44 -10.27 -18.39
N ILE A 324 6.61 -9.34 -18.91
CA ILE A 324 6.40 -8.01 -18.31
C ILE A 324 5.62 -8.11 -17.00
N ARG A 325 4.64 -9.03 -16.88
CA ARG A 325 3.81 -9.16 -15.68
C ARG A 325 4.64 -9.34 -14.40
N LYS A 326 5.85 -9.90 -14.50
CA LYS A 326 6.74 -10.07 -13.33
C LYS A 326 7.12 -8.76 -12.66
N ARG A 327 6.98 -7.62 -13.36
CA ARG A 327 7.25 -6.29 -12.80
C ARG A 327 6.30 -5.92 -11.66
N VAL A 328 5.15 -6.57 -11.52
CA VAL A 328 4.26 -6.37 -10.36
C VAL A 328 4.97 -6.70 -9.04
N GLU A 329 5.97 -7.59 -9.06
CA GLU A 329 6.79 -7.91 -7.90
C GLU A 329 7.59 -6.69 -7.38
N GLU A 330 7.93 -5.72 -8.27
CA GLU A 330 8.56 -4.46 -7.88
C GLU A 330 7.63 -3.64 -6.98
N ILE A 331 6.33 -3.57 -7.33
CA ILE A 331 5.33 -2.89 -6.52
C ILE A 331 5.20 -3.60 -5.18
N PHE A 332 5.02 -4.91 -5.17
CA PHE A 332 4.90 -5.68 -3.92
C PHE A 332 6.14 -5.56 -3.05
N GLY A 333 7.33 -5.61 -3.64
CA GLY A 333 8.58 -5.39 -2.94
C GLY A 333 8.59 -4.03 -2.26
N TRP A 334 8.29 -2.97 -3.00
CA TRP A 334 8.32 -1.60 -2.49
C TRP A 334 7.27 -1.35 -1.40
N ILE A 335 6.01 -1.72 -1.62
CA ILE A 335 4.94 -1.49 -0.63
C ILE A 335 5.16 -2.27 0.67
N LYS A 336 5.76 -3.47 0.59
CA LYS A 336 6.05 -4.30 1.77
C LYS A 336 7.30 -3.88 2.53
N THR A 337 8.30 -3.31 1.86
CA THR A 337 9.56 -2.88 2.48
C THR A 337 9.51 -1.40 2.81
N VAL A 338 9.59 -0.52 1.82
CA VAL A 338 9.60 0.93 2.00
C VAL A 338 8.25 1.42 2.54
N GLY A 339 7.14 1.04 1.91
CA GLY A 339 5.79 1.42 2.32
C GLY A 339 5.35 0.83 3.67
N GLY A 340 6.11 -0.14 4.21
CA GLY A 340 5.87 -0.74 5.52
C GLY A 340 4.57 -1.56 5.61
N LEU A 341 4.00 -2.00 4.47
CA LEU A 341 2.73 -2.72 4.42
C LEU A 341 2.92 -4.26 4.35
N ARG A 342 4.03 -4.78 4.84
CA ARG A 342 4.18 -6.22 5.04
C ARG A 342 3.21 -6.72 6.12
N ARG A 343 3.05 -5.92 7.16
CA ARG A 343 2.11 -6.11 8.24
C ARG A 343 1.34 -4.81 8.48
N SER A 344 0.01 -4.92 8.62
CA SER A 344 -0.83 -3.76 8.93
C SER A 344 -0.42 -3.12 10.26
N ARG A 345 -0.54 -1.82 10.36
CA ARG A 345 -0.43 -1.03 11.60
C ARG A 345 -1.79 -0.77 12.24
N TYR A 346 -2.84 -1.06 11.48
CA TYR A 346 -4.22 -0.73 11.83
C TYR A 346 -5.00 -2.01 12.04
N ARG A 347 -6.05 -1.91 12.85
CA ARG A 347 -7.04 -2.96 13.04
C ARG A 347 -8.17 -2.74 12.04
N GLY A 348 -8.66 -3.84 11.48
CA GLY A 348 -9.75 -3.84 10.52
C GLY A 348 -9.30 -3.63 9.08
N LEU A 349 -10.16 -4.08 8.18
CA LEU A 349 -9.94 -4.04 6.74
C LEU A 349 -9.92 -2.61 6.21
N GLU A 350 -10.89 -1.80 6.60
CA GLU A 350 -11.09 -0.43 6.10
C GLU A 350 -9.86 0.46 6.37
N ARG A 351 -9.39 0.51 7.63
CA ARG A 351 -8.21 1.32 7.99
C ARG A 351 -6.93 0.81 7.33
N THR A 352 -6.81 -0.50 7.17
CA THR A 352 -5.67 -1.12 6.47
C THR A 352 -5.74 -0.80 4.98
N GLN A 353 -6.94 -0.80 4.38
CA GLN A 353 -7.16 -0.41 2.99
C GLN A 353 -6.80 1.06 2.75
N ALA A 354 -7.23 1.96 3.63
CA ALA A 354 -6.88 3.38 3.53
C ALA A 354 -5.37 3.60 3.57
N TRP A 355 -4.66 2.92 4.47
CA TRP A 355 -3.20 2.93 4.48
C TRP A 355 -2.60 2.36 3.19
N GLY A 356 -3.19 1.30 2.65
CA GLY A 356 -2.81 0.72 1.37
C GLY A 356 -2.89 1.71 0.21
N TYR A 357 -3.93 2.53 0.14
CA TYR A 357 -4.05 3.60 -0.86
C TYR A 357 -2.94 4.65 -0.72
N PHE A 358 -2.60 5.07 0.50
CA PHE A 358 -1.46 6.00 0.70
C PHE A 358 -0.14 5.39 0.25
N VAL A 359 0.10 4.14 0.57
CA VAL A 359 1.34 3.45 0.19
C VAL A 359 1.42 3.27 -1.33
N ALA A 360 0.33 2.82 -1.98
CA ALA A 360 0.26 2.66 -3.43
C ALA A 360 0.37 4.01 -4.16
N GLY A 361 -0.31 5.05 -3.66
CA GLY A 361 -0.19 6.42 -4.17
C GLY A 361 1.23 6.96 -4.06
N THR A 362 1.88 6.73 -2.92
CA THR A 362 3.28 7.14 -2.71
C THR A 362 4.23 6.40 -3.65
N TYR A 363 4.01 5.10 -3.89
CA TYR A 363 4.74 4.36 -4.92
C TYR A 363 4.61 5.03 -6.29
N ASN A 364 3.37 5.38 -6.69
CA ASN A 364 3.13 6.08 -7.95
C ASN A 364 3.85 7.43 -8.00
N LEU A 365 3.83 8.23 -6.93
CA LEU A 365 4.57 9.49 -6.84
C LEU A 365 6.07 9.32 -7.07
N VAL A 366 6.68 8.28 -6.48
CA VAL A 366 8.10 7.96 -6.72
C VAL A 366 8.37 7.60 -8.18
N ARG A 367 7.47 6.82 -8.79
CA ARG A 367 7.58 6.46 -10.22
C ARG A 367 7.46 7.69 -11.11
N LEU A 368 6.45 8.54 -10.88
CA LEU A 368 6.23 9.78 -11.64
C LEU A 368 7.42 10.72 -11.53
N ALA A 369 7.97 10.91 -10.34
CA ALA A 369 9.16 11.75 -10.16
C ALA A 369 10.37 11.26 -10.98
N ARG A 370 10.58 9.95 -11.06
CA ARG A 370 11.64 9.35 -11.90
C ARG A 370 11.37 9.51 -13.39
N LEU A 371 10.10 9.31 -13.81
CA LEU A 371 9.72 9.47 -15.22
C LEU A 371 9.89 10.91 -15.68
N SER A 372 9.47 11.88 -14.88
CA SER A 372 9.62 13.31 -15.16
C SER A 372 11.10 13.72 -15.27
N GLN A 373 11.96 13.18 -14.38
CA GLN A 373 13.42 13.45 -14.44
C GLN A 373 14.09 12.82 -15.65
N ALA A 374 13.61 11.67 -16.13
CA ALA A 374 14.14 11.00 -17.31
C ALA A 374 13.70 11.68 -18.64
N ALA A 375 12.63 12.46 -18.61
CA ALA A 375 12.10 13.18 -19.76
C ALA A 375 12.64 14.63 -19.88
N ALA A 376 13.22 15.16 -18.81
CA ALA A 376 13.89 16.48 -18.76
C ALA A 376 15.34 16.39 -19.20
#